data_ac87cf8ac8581ffb5b1c76e7fd73ada6
#
_entry.id   ac87cf8ac8581ffb5b1c76e7fd73ada6
#
_cell.length_a   1.000
_cell.length_b   1.000
_cell.length_c   1.000
_cell.angle_alpha   90.00
_cell.angle_beta   90.00
_cell.angle_gamma   90.00
#
_symmetry.space_group_name_H-M   'P 1'
#
loop_
_entity.id
_entity.type
_entity.pdbx_description
1 polymer ?
#
loop_
_entity_poly.entity_id
_entity_poly.type
_entity_poly.pdbx_seq_one_letter_code
_entity_poly.pdbx_strand_id
1 'polypeptide(L)'
;MTTTRIERPGPAVDHLAVAERTQAARALLQHPLMTAGGPFAEELRLVRRHQHELVRLFAEGLGYRLVVEPGAARLFKAGLGRDSTRPLDKRSGAPFAPRAYALLCLTIAALTRGKAQFLVDELVSQVRSAAADATIAVDLDSSADRRALHAALTVLVRLGVLSERDGDLDHWADQRTQSLLDVHREILSLLISAPLSSATSPEHLLDTAVLPSAAGGARTAIRRTLVESPLMSVDDLDEAHADWWRRNRNREREWFRDRFGLDLELRAEGALAVDPQDELTDILFPGKGATKHLALLLLEQLAGLARDTHQTPGLPDATGGAEARAVWRVIPDLALRSAASEVLHLWQEGLRRDQREDPAAAVCEALNLLCQLGLLRHSDDGGAWAVHAAAARYATRTTLAEASDSGERSLFDPDQEDQ
;
A
#
# COMPACT_ATOMS: atom_id res chain seq x y z
N MET A 1 -5.49 -27.19 60.77
CA MET A 1 -4.47 -26.22 60.27
C MET A 1 -4.69 -26.09 58.76
N THR A 2 -5.37 -25.04 58.35
CA THR A 2 -5.68 -24.80 56.91
C THR A 2 -4.60 -23.90 56.34
N THR A 3 -3.80 -24.43 55.47
CA THR A 3 -2.70 -23.69 54.80
C THR A 3 -3.28 -22.83 53.69
N THR A 4 -3.42 -21.55 53.95
CA THR A 4 -3.82 -20.56 52.94
C THR A 4 -2.69 -20.42 51.89
N ARG A 5 -2.92 -20.91 50.69
CA ARG A 5 -2.00 -20.76 49.55
C ARG A 5 -2.09 -19.30 49.10
N ILE A 6 -1.06 -18.52 49.41
CA ILE A 6 -0.90 -17.16 48.86
C ILE A 6 -0.54 -17.31 47.37
N GLU A 7 -1.53 -17.04 46.52
CA GLU A 7 -1.27 -16.89 45.07
C GLU A 7 -0.38 -15.64 44.89
N ARG A 8 0.81 -15.86 44.32
CA ARG A 8 1.66 -14.75 43.90
C ARG A 8 0.94 -14.01 42.79
N PRO A 9 0.78 -12.68 42.88
CA PRO A 9 0.21 -11.91 41.79
C PRO A 9 1.11 -12.14 40.54
N GLY A 10 0.47 -12.48 39.42
CA GLY A 10 1.16 -12.58 38.14
C GLY A 10 1.88 -11.25 37.84
N PRO A 11 2.92 -11.26 37.00
CA PRO A 11 3.64 -10.04 36.65
C PRO A 11 2.63 -9.00 36.14
N ALA A 12 2.62 -7.82 36.74
CA ALA A 12 1.80 -6.70 36.28
C ALA A 12 2.12 -6.46 34.79
N VAL A 13 1.08 -6.44 33.97
CA VAL A 13 1.24 -6.14 32.54
C VAL A 13 1.76 -4.70 32.45
N ASP A 14 2.96 -4.54 31.94
CA ASP A 14 3.52 -3.22 31.65
C ASP A 14 2.80 -2.65 30.42
N HIS A 15 1.76 -1.89 30.68
CA HIS A 15 0.93 -1.26 29.66
C HIS A 15 1.72 -0.32 28.76
N LEU A 16 2.75 0.34 29.28
CA LEU A 16 3.62 1.21 28.51
C LEU A 16 4.45 0.39 27.51
N ALA A 17 5.06 -0.71 27.95
CA ALA A 17 5.81 -1.58 27.07
C ALA A 17 4.93 -2.26 26.00
N VAL A 18 3.65 -2.54 26.30
CA VAL A 18 2.68 -3.02 25.30
C VAL A 18 2.41 -1.95 24.26
N ALA A 19 2.10 -0.71 24.69
CA ALA A 19 1.84 0.41 23.77
C ALA A 19 3.06 0.72 22.88
N GLU A 20 4.26 0.77 23.46
CA GLU A 20 5.50 0.97 22.70
C GLU A 20 5.74 -0.13 21.65
N ARG A 21 5.51 -1.39 21.99
CA ARG A 21 5.61 -2.51 21.02
C ARG A 21 4.61 -2.40 19.90
N THR A 22 3.36 -2.06 20.21
CA THR A 22 2.32 -1.85 19.21
C THR A 22 2.69 -0.72 18.27
N GLN A 23 3.13 0.42 18.80
CA GLN A 23 3.60 1.56 18.02
C GLN A 23 4.77 1.16 17.10
N ALA A 24 5.79 0.49 17.63
CA ALA A 24 6.93 0.03 16.87
C ALA A 24 6.54 -0.97 15.77
N ALA A 25 5.62 -1.90 16.06
CA ALA A 25 5.13 -2.87 15.07
C ALA A 25 4.34 -2.18 13.95
N ARG A 26 3.48 -1.23 14.27
CA ARG A 26 2.74 -0.42 13.29
C ARG A 26 3.69 0.37 12.40
N ALA A 27 4.66 1.05 12.99
CA ALA A 27 5.67 1.83 12.27
C ALA A 27 6.48 0.95 11.29
N LEU A 28 6.87 -0.28 11.68
CA LEU A 28 7.57 -1.22 10.80
C LEU A 28 6.71 -1.71 9.63
N LEU A 29 5.40 -1.82 9.81
CA LEU A 29 4.49 -2.17 8.72
C LEU A 29 4.40 -1.06 7.68
N GLN A 30 4.35 0.21 8.10
CA GLN A 30 4.31 1.36 7.21
C GLN A 30 5.68 1.69 6.59
N HIS A 31 6.72 1.64 7.42
CA HIS A 31 8.08 2.06 7.09
C HIS A 31 9.04 0.87 7.30
N PRO A 32 9.06 -0.07 6.35
CA PRO A 32 9.82 -1.31 6.50
C PRO A 32 11.34 -1.12 6.48
N LEU A 33 11.85 0.07 6.19
CA LEU A 33 13.24 0.47 6.37
C LEU A 33 13.29 1.79 7.14
N MET A 34 13.86 1.77 8.34
CA MET A 34 14.08 2.92 9.19
C MET A 34 15.56 3.12 9.42
N THR A 35 16.02 4.36 9.44
CA THR A 35 17.44 4.70 9.70
C THR A 35 17.54 5.72 10.83
N ALA A 36 18.68 5.71 11.54
CA ALA A 36 18.89 6.61 12.67
C ALA A 36 18.94 8.10 12.28
N GLY A 37 19.34 8.40 11.04
CA GLY A 37 19.33 9.77 10.48
C GLY A 37 18.05 10.11 9.72
N GLY A 38 17.07 9.19 9.65
CA GLY A 38 15.82 9.38 8.92
C GLY A 38 14.70 9.98 9.76
N PRO A 39 13.53 10.17 9.14
CA PRO A 39 12.37 10.79 9.80
C PRO A 39 11.74 9.91 10.90
N PHE A 40 12.08 8.61 10.96
CA PHE A 40 11.52 7.62 11.89
C PHE A 40 12.53 7.19 12.95
N ALA A 41 13.41 8.10 13.38
CA ALA A 41 14.46 7.81 14.37
C ALA A 41 13.89 7.45 15.76
N GLU A 42 12.74 8.03 16.14
CA GLU A 42 12.07 7.72 17.40
C GLU A 42 11.50 6.30 17.38
N GLU A 43 10.81 5.93 16.29
CA GLU A 43 10.25 4.60 16.09
C GLU A 43 11.38 3.56 16.04
N LEU A 44 12.51 3.86 15.43
CA LEU A 44 13.68 3.00 15.43
C LEU A 44 14.19 2.75 16.87
N ARG A 45 14.15 3.76 17.75
CA ARG A 45 14.53 3.56 19.17
C ARG A 45 13.57 2.58 19.87
N LEU A 46 12.27 2.66 19.61
CA LEU A 46 11.29 1.71 20.13
C LEU A 46 11.52 0.31 19.56
N VAL A 47 11.78 0.20 18.25
CA VAL A 47 12.12 -1.08 17.61
C VAL A 47 13.33 -1.73 18.25
N ARG A 48 14.39 -0.97 18.52
CA ARG A 48 15.61 -1.48 19.18
C ARG A 48 15.34 -1.90 20.64
N ARG A 49 14.53 -1.12 21.39
CA ARG A 49 14.15 -1.45 22.77
C ARG A 49 13.40 -2.76 22.87
N HIS A 50 12.49 -3.02 21.93
CA HIS A 50 11.62 -4.19 21.91
C HIS A 50 12.00 -5.23 20.83
N GLN A 51 13.28 -5.23 20.42
CA GLN A 51 13.78 -6.04 19.31
C GLN A 51 13.38 -7.52 19.41
N HIS A 52 13.57 -8.15 20.56
CA HIS A 52 13.33 -9.60 20.73
C HIS A 52 11.87 -9.97 20.50
N GLU A 53 10.95 -9.19 21.06
CA GLU A 53 9.52 -9.41 20.92
C GLU A 53 9.04 -9.13 19.50
N LEU A 54 9.56 -8.08 18.86
CA LEU A 54 9.21 -7.71 17.49
C LEU A 54 9.73 -8.71 16.47
N VAL A 55 10.98 -9.19 16.61
CA VAL A 55 11.52 -10.23 15.74
C VAL A 55 10.65 -11.48 15.80
N ARG A 56 10.26 -11.91 17.01
CA ARG A 56 9.37 -13.06 17.19
C ARG A 56 7.97 -12.80 16.65
N LEU A 57 7.40 -11.62 16.93
CA LEU A 57 6.08 -11.23 16.43
C LEU A 57 5.99 -11.34 14.90
N PHE A 58 6.96 -10.75 14.22
CA PHE A 58 6.96 -10.74 12.75
C PHE A 58 7.26 -12.10 12.15
N ALA A 59 8.24 -12.84 12.71
CA ALA A 59 8.60 -14.16 12.21
C ALA A 59 7.47 -15.19 12.41
N GLU A 60 6.95 -15.31 13.64
CA GLU A 60 5.92 -16.31 13.97
C GLU A 60 4.50 -15.88 13.55
N GLY A 61 4.23 -14.57 13.55
CA GLY A 61 2.93 -14.01 13.24
C GLY A 61 2.67 -13.84 11.75
N LEU A 62 3.63 -13.25 11.04
CA LEU A 62 3.49 -12.86 9.63
C LEU A 62 4.51 -13.57 8.70
N GLY A 63 5.47 -14.31 9.23
CA GLY A 63 6.53 -14.93 8.46
C GLY A 63 7.49 -13.91 7.84
N TYR A 64 7.59 -12.71 8.42
CA TYR A 64 8.49 -11.65 7.98
C TYR A 64 9.80 -11.67 8.78
N ARG A 65 10.90 -11.47 8.09
CA ARG A 65 12.21 -11.35 8.72
C ARG A 65 12.46 -9.89 9.13
N LEU A 66 12.67 -9.64 10.41
CA LEU A 66 13.11 -8.35 10.92
C LEU A 66 14.60 -8.39 11.25
N VAL A 67 15.37 -7.46 10.68
CA VAL A 67 16.78 -7.22 11.00
C VAL A 67 16.89 -5.88 11.71
N VAL A 68 17.55 -5.85 12.85
CA VAL A 68 17.75 -4.63 13.65
C VAL A 68 19.24 -4.46 13.88
N GLU A 69 19.77 -3.35 13.35
CA GLU A 69 21.15 -2.94 13.46
C GLU A 69 21.24 -1.65 14.31
N PRO A 70 22.43 -1.24 14.77
CA PRO A 70 22.58 -0.02 15.54
C PRO A 70 22.04 1.24 14.84
N GLY A 71 22.25 1.33 13.51
CA GLY A 71 21.87 2.48 12.70
C GLY A 71 20.58 2.32 11.88
N ALA A 72 19.98 1.12 11.83
CA ALA A 72 18.84 0.86 10.98
C ALA A 72 17.99 -0.34 11.45
N ALA A 73 16.74 -0.38 11.03
CA ALA A 73 15.90 -1.57 11.12
C ALA A 73 15.24 -1.86 9.78
N ARG A 74 15.22 -3.14 9.37
CA ARG A 74 14.60 -3.58 8.12
C ARG A 74 13.64 -4.73 8.34
N LEU A 75 12.37 -4.51 8.05
CA LEU A 75 11.36 -5.54 7.94
C LEU A 75 11.28 -6.02 6.50
N PHE A 76 11.68 -7.27 6.26
CA PHE A 76 11.60 -7.90 4.95
C PHE A 76 10.20 -8.50 4.78
N LYS A 77 9.32 -7.78 4.11
CA LYS A 77 7.98 -8.23 3.77
C LYS A 77 8.04 -9.22 2.60
N ALA A 78 7.17 -10.21 2.61
CA ALA A 78 6.96 -11.10 1.48
C ALA A 78 5.88 -10.53 0.55
N GLY A 79 5.98 -10.80 -0.76
CA GLY A 79 4.94 -10.45 -1.71
C GLY A 79 3.65 -11.24 -1.49
N LEU A 80 2.52 -10.66 -1.87
CA LEU A 80 1.22 -11.33 -1.87
C LEU A 80 0.87 -11.97 -3.22
N GLY A 81 1.67 -11.73 -4.25
CA GLY A 81 1.46 -12.17 -5.62
C GLY A 81 1.81 -11.09 -6.62
N ARG A 82 1.66 -11.42 -7.92
CA ARG A 82 2.05 -10.51 -9.02
C ARG A 82 1.19 -9.25 -9.09
N ASP A 83 -0.07 -9.36 -8.71
CA ASP A 83 -1.04 -8.27 -8.81
C ASP A 83 -1.02 -7.30 -7.61
N SER A 84 -0.23 -7.63 -6.59
CA SER A 84 -0.11 -6.84 -5.35
C SER A 84 1.09 -5.91 -5.35
N THR A 85 1.47 -5.37 -6.50
CA THR A 85 2.64 -4.49 -6.62
C THR A 85 2.34 -3.07 -6.16
N ARG A 86 3.29 -2.49 -5.40
CA ARG A 86 3.25 -1.08 -5.02
C ARG A 86 4.46 -0.39 -5.65
N PRO A 87 4.26 0.42 -6.70
CA PRO A 87 5.35 1.11 -7.36
C PRO A 87 6.00 2.14 -6.44
N LEU A 88 7.27 2.43 -6.68
CA LEU A 88 7.92 3.59 -6.09
C LEU A 88 7.37 4.86 -6.71
N ASP A 89 7.23 5.90 -5.87
CA ASP A 89 6.86 7.22 -6.32
C ASP A 89 8.05 8.16 -6.33
N LYS A 90 8.07 9.07 -7.30
CA LYS A 90 8.96 10.22 -7.31
C LYS A 90 8.58 11.19 -6.18
N ARG A 91 9.46 12.12 -5.86
CA ARG A 91 9.18 13.19 -4.90
C ARG A 91 7.92 14.02 -5.25
N SER A 92 7.56 14.09 -6.53
CA SER A 92 6.35 14.74 -7.01
C SER A 92 5.05 13.93 -6.83
N GLY A 93 5.13 12.70 -6.33
CA GLY A 93 4.00 11.76 -6.26
C GLY A 93 3.70 11.03 -7.58
N ALA A 94 4.43 11.34 -8.66
CA ALA A 94 4.27 10.61 -9.91
C ALA A 94 4.92 9.21 -9.82
N PRO A 95 4.36 8.18 -10.48
CA PRO A 95 4.89 6.84 -10.43
C PRO A 95 6.30 6.75 -11.03
N PHE A 96 7.09 5.83 -10.49
CA PHE A 96 8.46 5.59 -10.93
C PHE A 96 8.43 4.85 -12.27
N ALA A 97 9.04 5.45 -13.30
CA ALA A 97 9.04 4.87 -14.62
C ALA A 97 9.96 3.63 -14.71
N PRO A 98 9.69 2.65 -15.60
CA PRO A 98 10.55 1.47 -15.79
C PRO A 98 12.03 1.80 -16.02
N ARG A 99 12.29 2.88 -16.76
CA ARG A 99 13.66 3.37 -17.01
C ARG A 99 14.38 3.80 -15.73
N ALA A 100 13.66 4.44 -14.81
CA ALA A 100 14.21 4.86 -13.51
C ALA A 100 14.50 3.65 -12.60
N TYR A 101 13.68 2.60 -12.65
CA TYR A 101 13.98 1.33 -11.95
C TYR A 101 15.26 0.67 -12.49
N ALA A 102 15.45 0.62 -13.82
CA ALA A 102 16.66 0.06 -14.40
C ALA A 102 17.91 0.84 -13.94
N LEU A 103 17.85 2.18 -13.95
CA LEU A 103 18.94 3.02 -13.46
C LEU A 103 19.15 2.91 -11.95
N LEU A 104 18.10 2.72 -11.17
CA LEU A 104 18.19 2.43 -9.73
C LEU A 104 18.97 1.12 -9.48
N CYS A 105 18.62 0.04 -10.18
CA CYS A 105 19.32 -1.24 -10.07
C CYS A 105 20.78 -1.15 -10.48
N LEU A 106 21.09 -0.45 -11.58
CA LEU A 106 22.45 -0.21 -12.05
C LEU A 106 23.25 0.62 -11.03
N THR A 107 22.63 1.63 -10.44
CA THR A 107 23.25 2.45 -9.38
C THR A 107 23.56 1.61 -8.15
N ILE A 108 22.62 0.78 -7.67
CA ILE A 108 22.85 -0.14 -6.55
C ILE A 108 24.01 -1.09 -6.87
N ALA A 109 24.08 -1.64 -8.07
CA ALA A 109 25.17 -2.50 -8.49
C ALA A 109 26.54 -1.78 -8.50
N ALA A 110 26.58 -0.53 -8.96
CA ALA A 110 27.76 0.32 -8.94
C ALA A 110 28.21 0.63 -7.50
N LEU A 111 27.28 1.00 -6.62
CA LEU A 111 27.55 1.29 -5.21
C LEU A 111 28.06 0.08 -4.44
N THR A 112 27.60 -1.12 -4.75
CA THR A 112 28.01 -2.37 -4.09
C THR A 112 29.50 -2.65 -4.26
N ARG A 113 30.08 -2.30 -5.44
CA ARG A 113 31.48 -2.53 -5.77
C ARG A 113 32.39 -1.32 -5.52
N GLY A 114 31.81 -0.15 -5.28
CA GLY A 114 32.48 1.12 -5.29
C GLY A 114 33.15 1.54 -3.98
N LYS A 115 33.47 2.81 -3.90
CA LYS A 115 34.06 3.51 -2.74
C LYS A 115 33.00 3.83 -1.70
N ALA A 116 33.43 4.36 -0.54
CA ALA A 116 32.51 4.90 0.49
C ALA A 116 32.01 6.32 0.14
N GLN A 117 32.66 6.98 -0.79
CA GLN A 117 32.32 8.33 -1.26
C GLN A 117 32.46 8.43 -2.76
N PHE A 118 31.55 9.17 -3.40
CA PHE A 118 31.57 9.44 -4.84
C PHE A 118 31.25 10.89 -5.11
N LEU A 119 31.96 11.48 -6.07
CA LEU A 119 31.40 12.58 -6.85
C LEU A 119 30.32 12.02 -7.78
N VAL A 120 29.25 12.79 -8.00
CA VAL A 120 28.13 12.33 -8.83
C VAL A 120 28.62 11.91 -10.23
N ASP A 121 29.57 12.63 -10.86
CA ASP A 121 30.10 12.25 -12.18
C ASP A 121 30.91 10.95 -12.15
N GLU A 122 31.62 10.64 -11.04
CA GLU A 122 32.25 9.33 -10.86
C GLU A 122 31.21 8.22 -10.81
N LEU A 123 30.11 8.46 -10.05
CA LEU A 123 28.99 7.49 -9.96
C LEU A 123 28.32 7.31 -11.31
N VAL A 124 28.09 8.40 -12.07
CA VAL A 124 27.58 8.34 -13.45
C VAL A 124 28.45 7.46 -14.33
N SER A 125 29.78 7.58 -14.24
CA SER A 125 30.72 6.76 -14.99
C SER A 125 30.63 5.28 -14.59
N GLN A 126 30.46 4.99 -13.30
CA GLN A 126 30.25 3.60 -12.79
C GLN A 126 28.91 3.02 -13.27
N VAL A 127 27.82 3.83 -13.25
CA VAL A 127 26.52 3.41 -13.76
C VAL A 127 26.58 3.12 -15.26
N ARG A 128 27.32 3.94 -16.04
CA ARG A 128 27.54 3.72 -17.47
C ARG A 128 28.30 2.43 -17.73
N SER A 129 29.33 2.14 -16.92
CA SER A 129 30.05 0.87 -17.01
C SER A 129 29.14 -0.32 -16.66
N ALA A 130 28.38 -0.24 -15.58
CA ALA A 130 27.45 -1.29 -15.18
C ALA A 130 26.35 -1.53 -16.23
N ALA A 131 25.88 -0.48 -16.92
CA ALA A 131 24.94 -0.59 -18.02
C ALA A 131 25.53 -1.31 -19.24
N ALA A 132 26.80 -1.00 -19.58
CA ALA A 132 27.52 -1.67 -20.66
C ALA A 132 27.72 -3.16 -20.34
N ASP A 133 28.13 -3.50 -19.12
CA ASP A 133 28.29 -4.89 -18.65
C ASP A 133 26.97 -5.67 -18.73
N ALA A 134 25.85 -5.00 -18.43
CA ALA A 134 24.50 -5.58 -18.49
C ALA A 134 23.87 -5.53 -19.89
N THR A 135 24.56 -4.99 -20.90
CA THR A 135 24.05 -4.77 -22.27
C THR A 135 22.77 -3.92 -22.32
N ILE A 136 22.61 -3.00 -21.36
CA ILE A 136 21.49 -2.06 -21.30
C ILE A 136 21.90 -0.75 -21.95
N ALA A 137 21.20 -0.32 -23.01
CA ALA A 137 21.45 0.95 -23.66
C ALA A 137 21.04 2.12 -22.74
N VAL A 138 22.02 2.94 -22.31
CA VAL A 138 21.84 4.11 -21.46
C VAL A 138 22.57 5.30 -22.06
N ASP A 139 21.85 6.42 -22.24
CA ASP A 139 22.41 7.69 -22.68
C ASP A 139 22.27 8.75 -21.56
N LEU A 140 23.23 8.76 -20.64
CA LEU A 140 23.27 9.73 -19.53
C LEU A 140 23.60 11.16 -19.96
N ASP A 141 23.88 11.39 -21.25
CA ASP A 141 24.01 12.72 -21.82
C ASP A 141 22.64 13.29 -22.25
N SER A 142 21.65 12.42 -22.45
CA SER A 142 20.26 12.84 -22.67
C SER A 142 19.61 13.37 -21.39
N SER A 143 18.74 14.37 -21.52
CA SER A 143 18.00 14.92 -20.37
C SER A 143 17.01 13.92 -19.76
N ALA A 144 16.53 12.96 -20.54
CA ALA A 144 15.58 11.94 -20.10
C ALA A 144 16.24 10.94 -19.13
N ASP A 145 17.39 10.37 -19.52
CA ASP A 145 18.11 9.40 -18.68
C ASP A 145 18.74 10.08 -17.45
N ARG A 146 19.22 11.34 -17.58
CA ARG A 146 19.68 12.10 -16.42
C ARG A 146 18.57 12.31 -15.37
N ARG A 147 17.38 12.71 -15.82
CA ARG A 147 16.22 12.85 -14.88
C ARG A 147 15.80 11.53 -14.28
N ALA A 148 15.90 10.45 -15.04
CA ALA A 148 15.61 9.11 -14.52
C ALA A 148 16.67 8.65 -13.49
N LEU A 149 17.97 8.94 -13.74
CA LEU A 149 19.04 8.68 -12.78
C LEU A 149 18.90 9.57 -11.53
N HIS A 150 18.59 10.86 -11.70
CA HIS A 150 18.32 11.74 -10.58
C HIS A 150 17.19 11.22 -9.70
N ALA A 151 16.08 10.74 -10.29
CA ALA A 151 15.01 10.10 -9.52
C ALA A 151 15.50 8.87 -8.74
N ALA A 152 16.37 8.04 -9.34
CA ALA A 152 16.97 6.89 -8.67
C ALA A 152 17.87 7.32 -7.49
N LEU A 153 18.72 8.32 -7.68
CA LEU A 153 19.58 8.87 -6.62
C LEU A 153 18.76 9.46 -5.47
N THR A 154 17.72 10.24 -5.80
CA THR A 154 16.79 10.82 -4.80
C THR A 154 16.10 9.73 -3.96
N VAL A 155 15.73 8.60 -4.57
CA VAL A 155 15.19 7.44 -3.82
C VAL A 155 16.24 6.87 -2.88
N LEU A 156 17.49 6.72 -3.32
CA LEU A 156 18.58 6.20 -2.47
C LEU A 156 18.91 7.15 -1.32
N VAL A 157 18.83 8.46 -1.52
CA VAL A 157 18.95 9.46 -0.44
C VAL A 157 17.78 9.32 0.54
N ARG A 158 16.55 9.26 0.03
CA ARG A 158 15.36 9.06 0.88
C ARG A 158 15.41 7.78 1.71
N LEU A 159 15.99 6.71 1.16
CA LEU A 159 16.19 5.43 1.87
C LEU A 159 17.39 5.45 2.82
N GLY A 160 18.18 6.52 2.85
CA GLY A 160 19.37 6.67 3.69
C GLY A 160 20.58 5.88 3.19
N VAL A 161 20.54 5.34 1.98
CA VAL A 161 21.69 4.66 1.35
C VAL A 161 22.78 5.64 0.94
N LEU A 162 22.33 6.81 0.47
CA LEU A 162 23.18 7.94 0.13
C LEU A 162 22.86 9.12 1.04
N SER A 163 23.87 9.93 1.34
CA SER A 163 23.68 11.24 1.91
C SER A 163 24.56 12.26 1.18
N GLU A 164 24.03 13.45 1.00
CA GLU A 164 24.78 14.56 0.42
C GLU A 164 25.71 15.15 1.47
N ARG A 165 27.01 15.15 1.18
CA ARG A 165 28.02 15.74 2.05
C ARG A 165 28.34 17.16 1.66
N ASP A 166 28.37 17.43 0.35
CA ASP A 166 28.63 18.75 -0.22
C ASP A 166 27.97 18.84 -1.59
N GLY A 167 27.50 20.03 -1.95
CA GLY A 167 26.80 20.29 -3.20
C GLY A 167 25.28 20.16 -3.07
N ASP A 168 24.59 20.01 -4.20
CA ASP A 168 23.14 19.90 -4.30
C ASP A 168 22.77 18.96 -5.47
N LEU A 169 22.26 17.81 -5.13
CA LEU A 169 21.83 16.79 -6.08
C LEU A 169 20.64 17.24 -6.94
N ASP A 170 19.76 18.08 -6.39
CA ASP A 170 18.59 18.57 -7.13
C ASP A 170 19.02 19.45 -8.33
N HIS A 171 20.14 20.18 -8.21
CA HIS A 171 20.69 20.99 -9.31
C HIS A 171 21.54 20.19 -10.31
N TRP A 172 21.97 18.97 -9.94
CA TRP A 172 22.82 18.17 -10.83
C TRP A 172 22.12 17.76 -12.14
N ALA A 173 20.84 17.41 -12.08
CA ALA A 173 20.10 16.92 -13.26
C ALA A 173 20.02 17.96 -14.39
N ASP A 174 19.89 19.23 -14.05
CA ASP A 174 19.71 20.32 -15.01
C ASP A 174 21.01 21.11 -15.26
N GLN A 175 21.80 21.37 -14.22
CA GLN A 175 22.97 22.26 -14.26
C GLN A 175 24.32 21.53 -14.24
N ARG A 176 24.33 20.20 -14.03
CA ARG A 176 25.53 19.36 -13.86
C ARG A 176 26.46 19.85 -12.73
N THR A 177 25.89 20.45 -11.70
CA THR A 177 26.64 20.84 -10.50
C THR A 177 27.19 19.60 -9.80
N GLN A 178 28.46 19.65 -9.42
CA GLN A 178 29.08 18.54 -8.70
C GLN A 178 28.50 18.44 -7.29
N SER A 179 28.22 17.22 -6.86
CA SER A 179 27.83 16.89 -5.50
C SER A 179 28.66 15.71 -5.01
N LEU A 180 29.05 15.75 -3.74
CA LEU A 180 29.77 14.68 -3.07
C LEU A 180 28.78 13.85 -2.24
N LEU A 181 28.70 12.58 -2.53
CA LEU A 181 27.79 11.64 -1.89
C LEU A 181 28.54 10.66 -1.01
N ASP A 182 28.09 10.49 0.24
CA ASP A 182 28.52 9.42 1.12
C ASP A 182 27.64 8.18 0.93
N VAL A 183 28.22 6.99 0.98
CA VAL A 183 27.53 5.70 0.80
C VAL A 183 27.45 4.95 2.11
N HIS A 184 26.24 4.71 2.60
CA HIS A 184 25.95 3.94 3.81
C HIS A 184 25.79 2.45 3.46
N ARG A 185 26.88 1.70 3.48
CA ARG A 185 26.93 0.29 3.03
C ARG A 185 26.09 -0.65 3.87
N GLU A 186 25.97 -0.37 5.16
CA GLU A 186 25.12 -1.09 6.09
C GLU A 186 23.65 -1.02 5.67
N ILE A 187 23.20 0.17 5.20
CA ILE A 187 21.82 0.36 4.71
C ILE A 187 21.67 -0.24 3.32
N LEU A 188 22.68 -0.06 2.45
CA LEU A 188 22.69 -0.65 1.11
C LEU A 188 22.51 -2.19 1.18
N SER A 189 23.15 -2.87 2.12
CA SER A 189 23.02 -4.31 2.32
C SER A 189 21.62 -4.76 2.73
N LEU A 190 20.80 -3.86 3.29
CA LEU A 190 19.43 -4.12 3.71
C LEU A 190 18.39 -3.88 2.60
N LEU A 191 18.79 -3.35 1.45
CA LEU A 191 17.82 -3.07 0.35
C LEU A 191 17.33 -4.34 -0.33
N ILE A 192 18.22 -5.30 -0.57
CA ILE A 192 17.92 -6.48 -1.38
C ILE A 192 17.49 -7.62 -0.48
N SER A 193 16.27 -8.13 -0.69
CA SER A 193 15.67 -9.19 0.14
C SER A 193 15.72 -10.56 -0.50
N ALA A 194 15.80 -10.66 -1.82
CA ALA A 194 15.71 -11.90 -2.55
C ALA A 194 17.08 -12.34 -3.11
N PRO A 195 17.34 -13.65 -3.22
CA PRO A 195 18.52 -14.16 -3.89
C PRO A 195 18.43 -13.93 -5.39
N LEU A 196 18.82 -12.72 -5.84
CA LEU A 196 18.76 -12.32 -7.26
C LEU A 196 19.53 -13.29 -8.17
N SER A 197 20.59 -13.93 -7.63
CA SER A 197 21.42 -14.88 -8.38
C SER A 197 20.69 -16.16 -8.80
N SER A 198 19.60 -16.51 -8.18
CA SER A 198 18.78 -17.69 -8.51
C SER A 198 17.61 -17.36 -9.45
N ALA A 199 17.31 -16.09 -9.68
CA ALA A 199 16.22 -15.66 -10.54
C ALA A 199 16.61 -15.85 -12.02
N THR A 200 15.81 -16.62 -12.74
CA THR A 200 16.01 -16.89 -14.19
C THR A 200 15.19 -15.95 -15.08
N SER A 201 14.17 -15.32 -14.52
CA SER A 201 13.32 -14.32 -15.19
C SER A 201 12.69 -13.36 -14.16
N PRO A 202 12.15 -12.22 -14.59
CA PRO A 202 11.38 -11.33 -13.71
C PRO A 202 10.21 -12.04 -13.02
N GLU A 203 9.49 -12.90 -13.73
CA GLU A 203 8.37 -13.68 -13.21
C GLU A 203 8.84 -14.65 -12.12
N HIS A 204 9.95 -15.36 -12.37
CA HIS A 204 10.55 -16.25 -11.38
C HIS A 204 11.00 -15.50 -10.12
N LEU A 205 11.51 -14.26 -10.27
CA LEU A 205 11.85 -13.42 -9.11
C LEU A 205 10.60 -13.08 -8.29
N LEU A 206 9.50 -12.71 -8.94
CA LEU A 206 8.24 -12.40 -8.24
C LEU A 206 7.67 -13.65 -7.56
N ASP A 207 7.69 -14.80 -8.20
CA ASP A 207 7.22 -16.06 -7.63
C ASP A 207 8.06 -16.48 -6.41
N THR A 208 9.38 -16.25 -6.44
CA THR A 208 10.25 -16.54 -5.28
C THR A 208 10.11 -15.51 -4.15
N ALA A 209 9.65 -14.30 -4.45
CA ALA A 209 9.39 -13.27 -3.45
C ALA A 209 8.11 -13.54 -2.63
N VAL A 210 7.22 -14.41 -3.15
CA VAL A 210 6.05 -14.91 -2.42
C VAL A 210 6.50 -16.07 -1.53
N LEU A 211 6.34 -15.95 -0.21
CA LEU A 211 6.61 -17.08 0.68
C LEU A 211 5.68 -18.24 0.32
N PRO A 212 6.22 -19.46 0.15
CA PRO A 212 5.39 -20.64 -0.06
C PRO A 212 4.33 -20.76 1.04
N SER A 213 3.14 -21.16 0.68
CA SER A 213 2.04 -21.38 1.63
C SER A 213 2.42 -22.33 2.78
N ALA A 214 3.38 -23.22 2.54
CA ALA A 214 3.99 -24.10 3.53
C ALA A 214 4.82 -23.39 4.60
N ALA A 215 5.31 -22.15 4.33
CA ALA A 215 6.05 -21.36 5.31
C ALA A 215 5.10 -20.65 6.27
N GLY A 216 4.69 -21.31 7.35
CA GLY A 216 3.79 -20.79 8.37
C GLY A 216 2.31 -21.17 8.21
N GLY A 217 1.93 -21.85 7.11
CA GLY A 217 0.60 -22.39 6.84
C GLY A 217 -0.49 -21.30 6.71
N ALA A 218 -1.75 -21.73 6.77
CA ALA A 218 -2.93 -20.88 6.63
C ALA A 218 -2.94 -19.65 7.55
N ARG A 219 -2.51 -19.80 8.80
CA ARG A 219 -2.45 -18.72 9.77
C ARG A 219 -1.60 -17.55 9.26
N THR A 220 -0.38 -17.81 8.84
CA THR A 220 0.55 -16.78 8.39
C THR A 220 0.11 -16.15 7.08
N ALA A 221 -0.41 -16.95 6.14
CA ALA A 221 -0.93 -16.46 4.86
C ALA A 221 -2.11 -15.50 5.07
N ILE A 222 -3.10 -15.91 5.87
CA ILE A 222 -4.29 -15.08 6.17
C ILE A 222 -3.91 -13.80 6.90
N ARG A 223 -3.03 -13.88 7.90
CA ARG A 223 -2.57 -12.69 8.62
C ARG A 223 -1.86 -11.69 7.70
N ARG A 224 -1.03 -12.18 6.78
CA ARG A 224 -0.38 -11.31 5.78
C ARG A 224 -1.39 -10.64 4.88
N THR A 225 -2.36 -11.39 4.35
CA THR A 225 -3.43 -10.81 3.53
C THR A 225 -4.17 -9.70 4.28
N LEU A 226 -4.53 -9.92 5.56
CA LEU A 226 -5.23 -8.92 6.36
C LEU A 226 -4.40 -7.68 6.69
N VAL A 227 -3.07 -7.78 6.77
CA VAL A 227 -2.18 -6.63 7.02
C VAL A 227 -1.87 -5.85 5.75
N GLU A 228 -1.69 -6.55 4.62
CA GLU A 228 -1.18 -5.94 3.39
C GLU A 228 -2.27 -5.60 2.38
N SER A 229 -3.48 -6.15 2.55
CA SER A 229 -4.61 -5.92 1.64
C SER A 229 -5.77 -5.27 2.38
N PRO A 230 -6.48 -4.33 1.75
CA PRO A 230 -7.63 -3.67 2.38
C PRO A 230 -8.81 -4.63 2.62
N LEU A 231 -8.88 -5.73 1.89
CA LEU A 231 -9.94 -6.71 1.98
C LEU A 231 -9.39 -8.12 1.76
N MET A 232 -9.71 -9.05 2.62
CA MET A 232 -9.53 -10.48 2.43
C MET A 232 -10.88 -11.10 2.03
N SER A 233 -11.00 -11.55 0.78
CA SER A 233 -12.17 -12.27 0.30
C SER A 233 -12.10 -13.75 0.67
N VAL A 234 -13.21 -14.34 1.07
CA VAL A 234 -13.25 -15.80 1.33
C VAL A 234 -13.14 -16.63 0.06
N ASP A 235 -13.53 -16.06 -1.10
CA ASP A 235 -13.45 -16.75 -2.40
C ASP A 235 -12.01 -16.85 -2.93
N ASP A 236 -11.10 -15.99 -2.40
CA ASP A 236 -9.67 -16.03 -2.75
C ASP A 236 -8.88 -17.04 -1.89
N LEU A 237 -9.54 -17.69 -0.92
CA LEU A 237 -8.94 -18.68 -0.04
C LEU A 237 -9.15 -20.09 -0.63
N ASP A 238 -8.10 -20.89 -0.64
CA ASP A 238 -8.25 -22.31 -0.87
C ASP A 238 -9.03 -23.00 0.28
N GLU A 239 -9.44 -24.24 0.08
CA GLU A 239 -10.27 -24.97 1.04
C GLU A 239 -9.62 -25.06 2.43
N ALA A 240 -8.31 -25.31 2.49
CA ALA A 240 -7.58 -25.44 3.75
C ALA A 240 -7.49 -24.11 4.49
N HIS A 241 -7.27 -23.00 3.77
CA HIS A 241 -7.25 -21.64 4.34
C HIS A 241 -8.65 -21.22 4.79
N ALA A 242 -9.68 -21.49 3.99
CA ALA A 242 -11.07 -21.18 4.34
C ALA A 242 -11.53 -21.93 5.58
N ASP A 243 -11.18 -23.22 5.69
CA ASP A 243 -11.47 -24.04 6.86
C ASP A 243 -10.76 -23.55 8.12
N TRP A 244 -9.50 -23.19 7.98
CA TRP A 244 -8.75 -22.62 9.09
C TRP A 244 -9.35 -21.30 9.55
N TRP A 245 -9.71 -20.41 8.61
CA TRP A 245 -10.33 -19.11 8.87
C TRP A 245 -11.65 -19.24 9.62
N ARG A 246 -12.56 -20.10 9.15
CA ARG A 246 -13.86 -20.34 9.81
C ARG A 246 -13.69 -20.71 11.28
N ARG A 247 -12.68 -21.50 11.63
CA ARG A 247 -12.44 -21.97 13.00
C ARG A 247 -11.70 -20.96 13.88
N ASN A 248 -10.91 -20.04 13.30
CA ASN A 248 -9.98 -19.21 14.06
C ASN A 248 -10.29 -17.71 14.01
N ARG A 249 -11.20 -17.23 13.17
CA ARG A 249 -11.45 -15.81 12.92
C ARG A 249 -11.64 -14.95 14.18
N ASN A 250 -12.32 -15.46 15.22
CA ASN A 250 -12.52 -14.71 16.46
C ASN A 250 -11.21 -14.56 17.26
N ARG A 251 -10.37 -15.61 17.28
CA ARG A 251 -9.05 -15.56 17.90
C ARG A 251 -8.11 -14.60 17.15
N GLU A 252 -8.23 -14.54 15.84
CA GLU A 252 -7.46 -13.58 15.03
C GLU A 252 -7.90 -12.13 15.29
N ARG A 253 -9.18 -11.86 15.55
CA ARG A 253 -9.65 -10.53 15.97
C ARG A 253 -8.91 -10.05 17.22
N GLU A 254 -8.80 -10.89 18.24
CA GLU A 254 -8.06 -10.58 19.47
C GLU A 254 -6.59 -10.36 19.19
N TRP A 255 -5.99 -11.25 18.39
CA TRP A 255 -4.57 -11.16 18.04
C TRP A 255 -4.21 -9.85 17.31
N PHE A 256 -5.04 -9.39 16.35
CA PHE A 256 -4.83 -8.13 15.63
C PHE A 256 -4.97 -6.92 16.56
N ARG A 257 -5.97 -6.95 17.42
CA ARG A 257 -6.16 -5.89 18.42
C ARG A 257 -4.97 -5.79 19.38
N ASP A 258 -4.53 -6.91 19.92
CA ASP A 258 -3.45 -6.94 20.92
C ASP A 258 -2.07 -6.61 20.34
N ARG A 259 -1.84 -6.90 19.05
CA ARG A 259 -0.51 -6.78 18.44
C ARG A 259 -0.33 -5.52 17.62
N PHE A 260 -1.40 -5.06 16.97
CA PHE A 260 -1.35 -3.91 16.05
C PHE A 260 -2.38 -2.82 16.37
N GLY A 261 -3.26 -3.03 17.34
CA GLY A 261 -4.37 -2.10 17.62
C GLY A 261 -5.39 -2.04 16.49
N LEU A 262 -5.47 -3.09 15.64
CA LEU A 262 -6.39 -3.18 14.53
C LEU A 262 -7.66 -3.94 14.92
N ASP A 263 -8.81 -3.42 14.52
CA ASP A 263 -10.08 -4.12 14.64
C ASP A 263 -10.39 -4.91 13.37
N LEU A 264 -10.71 -6.21 13.52
CA LEU A 264 -11.19 -7.01 12.39
C LEU A 264 -12.70 -6.92 12.26
N GLU A 265 -13.16 -6.33 11.16
CA GLU A 265 -14.54 -6.44 10.71
C GLU A 265 -14.74 -7.78 10.01
N LEU A 266 -15.52 -8.68 10.62
CA LEU A 266 -15.76 -10.05 10.16
C LEU A 266 -17.13 -10.14 9.51
N ARG A 267 -17.19 -10.58 8.25
CA ARG A 267 -18.43 -10.81 7.50
C ARG A 267 -18.43 -12.19 6.84
N ALA A 268 -19.54 -12.56 6.24
CA ALA A 268 -19.66 -13.83 5.52
C ALA A 268 -18.77 -13.88 4.27
N GLU A 269 -18.66 -12.74 3.60
CA GLU A 269 -17.90 -12.56 2.36
C GLU A 269 -16.39 -12.39 2.57
N GLY A 270 -15.94 -12.07 3.80
CA GLY A 270 -14.53 -11.84 4.05
C GLY A 270 -14.24 -11.13 5.36
N ALA A 271 -13.09 -10.47 5.41
CA ALA A 271 -12.67 -9.66 6.54
C ALA A 271 -11.85 -8.45 6.11
N LEU A 272 -11.97 -7.37 6.89
CA LEU A 272 -11.15 -6.17 6.76
C LEU A 272 -10.43 -5.93 8.10
N ALA A 273 -9.16 -5.54 8.03
CA ALA A 273 -8.45 -4.98 9.17
C ALA A 273 -8.65 -3.45 9.14
N VAL A 274 -9.32 -2.94 10.15
CA VAL A 274 -9.64 -1.52 10.29
C VAL A 274 -8.75 -0.91 11.34
N ASP A 275 -8.08 0.18 11.00
CA ASP A 275 -7.33 0.98 11.96
C ASP A 275 -8.25 2.06 12.55
N PRO A 276 -8.57 2.01 13.86
CA PRO A 276 -9.40 3.02 14.50
C PRO A 276 -8.79 4.44 14.50
N GLN A 277 -7.49 4.55 14.25
CA GLN A 277 -6.74 5.81 14.23
C GLN A 277 -6.47 6.33 12.81
N ASP A 278 -6.81 5.55 11.77
CA ASP A 278 -6.56 5.85 10.36
C ASP A 278 -5.08 6.12 10.02
N GLU A 279 -4.13 5.63 10.82
CA GLU A 279 -2.70 5.85 10.64
C GLU A 279 -2.02 4.79 9.77
N LEU A 280 -2.54 3.54 9.77
CA LEU A 280 -1.94 2.41 9.06
C LEU A 280 -2.43 2.24 7.62
N THR A 281 -3.35 3.08 7.16
CA THR A 281 -3.87 2.96 5.80
C THR A 281 -3.10 3.83 4.81
N ASP A 282 -2.72 3.27 3.67
CA ASP A 282 -2.12 4.02 2.56
C ASP A 282 -3.18 4.80 1.78
N ILE A 283 -4.40 4.25 1.73
CA ILE A 283 -5.53 4.78 0.98
C ILE A 283 -6.71 4.96 1.92
N LEU A 284 -6.85 6.15 2.47
CA LEU A 284 -8.04 6.49 3.26
C LEU A 284 -9.26 6.52 2.34
N PHE A 285 -10.17 5.55 2.50
CA PHE A 285 -11.41 5.45 1.73
C PHE A 285 -12.59 5.01 2.64
N PRO A 286 -13.72 5.73 2.63
CA PRO A 286 -13.98 7.02 1.96
C PRO A 286 -13.06 8.13 2.48
N GLY A 287 -12.77 9.14 1.67
CA GLY A 287 -11.86 10.20 2.08
C GLY A 287 -11.96 11.44 1.20
N LYS A 288 -11.23 12.48 1.55
CA LYS A 288 -11.17 13.73 0.79
C LYS A 288 -10.53 13.51 -0.59
N GLY A 289 -11.03 14.23 -1.59
CA GLY A 289 -10.50 14.23 -2.95
C GLY A 289 -11.54 13.82 -3.99
N ALA A 290 -11.52 14.47 -5.14
CA ALA A 290 -12.53 14.29 -6.17
C ALA A 290 -12.55 12.87 -6.76
N THR A 291 -11.40 12.24 -6.96
CA THR A 291 -11.32 10.83 -7.43
C THR A 291 -11.95 9.87 -6.42
N LYS A 292 -11.71 10.06 -5.10
CA LYS A 292 -12.31 9.23 -4.04
C LYS A 292 -13.82 9.45 -3.94
N HIS A 293 -14.27 10.69 -4.13
CA HIS A 293 -15.69 11.01 -4.15
C HIS A 293 -16.38 10.36 -5.36
N LEU A 294 -15.79 10.48 -6.55
CA LEU A 294 -16.30 9.83 -7.76
C LEU A 294 -16.34 8.30 -7.61
N ALA A 295 -15.26 7.71 -7.03
CA ALA A 295 -15.22 6.28 -6.76
C ALA A 295 -16.33 5.83 -5.80
N LEU A 296 -16.65 6.63 -4.77
CA LEU A 296 -17.73 6.33 -3.83
C LEU A 296 -19.10 6.34 -4.51
N LEU A 297 -19.37 7.35 -5.35
CA LEU A 297 -20.61 7.47 -6.12
C LEU A 297 -20.77 6.31 -7.10
N LEU A 298 -19.69 5.96 -7.82
CA LEU A 298 -19.69 4.81 -8.72
C LEU A 298 -19.96 3.52 -7.94
N LEU A 299 -19.32 3.35 -6.79
CA LEU A 299 -19.46 2.14 -5.97
C LEU A 299 -20.91 1.97 -5.48
N GLU A 300 -21.59 3.06 -5.13
CA GLU A 300 -23.01 3.06 -4.74
C GLU A 300 -23.89 2.52 -5.88
N GLN A 301 -23.70 3.03 -7.10
CA GLN A 301 -24.44 2.57 -8.28
C GLN A 301 -24.12 1.10 -8.62
N LEU A 302 -22.84 0.73 -8.60
CA LEU A 302 -22.40 -0.64 -8.88
C LEU A 302 -22.92 -1.63 -7.85
N ALA A 303 -22.95 -1.26 -6.56
CA ALA A 303 -23.53 -2.08 -5.50
C ALA A 303 -25.08 -2.23 -5.66
N GLY A 304 -25.75 -1.22 -6.21
CA GLY A 304 -27.15 -1.28 -6.62
C GLY A 304 -27.36 -2.31 -7.73
N LEU A 305 -26.64 -2.15 -8.84
CA LEU A 305 -26.69 -3.07 -9.97
C LEU A 305 -26.37 -4.51 -9.58
N ALA A 306 -25.38 -4.71 -8.72
CA ALA A 306 -25.01 -6.02 -8.21
C ALA A 306 -26.11 -6.69 -7.39
N ARG A 307 -26.96 -5.92 -6.72
CA ARG A 307 -28.16 -6.41 -5.99
C ARG A 307 -29.29 -6.79 -6.93
N ASP A 308 -29.54 -5.95 -7.95
CA ASP A 308 -30.65 -6.12 -8.88
C ASP A 308 -30.44 -7.29 -9.84
N THR A 309 -29.18 -7.61 -10.19
CA THR A 309 -28.81 -8.75 -11.02
C THR A 309 -29.24 -10.10 -10.37
N HIS A 310 -29.48 -10.12 -9.07
CA HIS A 310 -30.03 -11.28 -8.37
C HIS A 310 -31.51 -11.54 -8.66
N GLN A 311 -32.22 -10.56 -9.18
CA GLN A 311 -33.66 -10.66 -9.44
C GLN A 311 -33.99 -11.01 -10.91
N THR A 312 -32.98 -11.10 -11.78
CA THR A 312 -33.20 -11.41 -13.19
C THR A 312 -33.13 -12.94 -13.39
N PRO A 313 -34.25 -13.62 -13.64
CA PRO A 313 -34.24 -15.05 -13.97
C PRO A 313 -33.61 -15.23 -15.35
N GLY A 314 -32.47 -15.92 -15.43
CA GLY A 314 -31.89 -16.33 -16.70
C GLY A 314 -30.41 -16.12 -16.93
N LEU A 315 -29.64 -15.56 -15.98
CA LEU A 315 -28.18 -15.65 -16.07
C LEU A 315 -27.73 -17.04 -15.58
N PRO A 316 -26.81 -17.72 -16.32
CA PRO A 316 -26.29 -19.01 -15.86
C PRO A 316 -25.55 -18.82 -14.53
N ASP A 317 -25.95 -19.59 -13.52
CA ASP A 317 -25.22 -19.71 -12.27
C ASP A 317 -23.76 -20.05 -12.59
N ALA A 318 -22.84 -19.23 -12.11
CA ALA A 318 -21.44 -19.56 -12.10
C ALA A 318 -21.29 -20.89 -11.36
N THR A 319 -20.84 -21.90 -12.07
CA THR A 319 -20.68 -23.29 -11.70
C THR A 319 -20.04 -23.46 -10.31
N GLY A 320 -20.88 -23.80 -9.32
CA GLY A 320 -20.40 -24.20 -8.00
C GLY A 320 -21.52 -24.23 -6.99
N GLY A 321 -21.98 -25.41 -6.61
CA GLY A 321 -22.84 -25.85 -5.52
C GLY A 321 -23.83 -24.88 -4.88
N ALA A 322 -25.04 -25.26 -4.73
CA ALA A 322 -26.27 -24.56 -4.40
C ALA A 322 -26.34 -23.78 -3.07
N GLU A 323 -25.23 -23.44 -2.39
CA GLU A 323 -25.23 -22.68 -1.13
C GLU A 323 -24.14 -21.61 -0.99
N ALA A 324 -23.20 -21.48 -1.92
CA ALA A 324 -22.23 -20.39 -1.90
C ALA A 324 -22.92 -19.12 -2.37
N ARG A 325 -23.25 -18.20 -1.45
CA ARG A 325 -23.60 -16.83 -1.78
C ARG A 325 -22.41 -16.26 -2.53
N ALA A 326 -22.52 -16.11 -3.85
CA ALA A 326 -21.44 -15.60 -4.66
C ALA A 326 -20.98 -14.26 -4.09
N VAL A 327 -19.73 -14.21 -3.65
CA VAL A 327 -19.10 -13.03 -3.03
C VAL A 327 -18.85 -11.96 -4.09
N TRP A 328 -18.61 -12.41 -5.32
CA TRP A 328 -18.45 -11.55 -6.49
C TRP A 328 -19.68 -11.56 -7.37
N ARG A 329 -20.10 -10.39 -7.81
CA ARG A 329 -21.25 -10.20 -8.73
C ARG A 329 -20.77 -9.64 -10.05
N VAL A 330 -21.06 -10.32 -11.12
CA VAL A 330 -20.66 -9.89 -12.47
C VAL A 330 -21.62 -8.82 -12.98
N ILE A 331 -21.05 -7.74 -13.48
CA ILE A 331 -21.76 -6.62 -14.12
C ILE A 331 -21.21 -6.48 -15.54
N PRO A 332 -22.07 -6.47 -16.58
CA PRO A 332 -21.64 -6.20 -17.95
C PRO A 332 -20.95 -4.83 -18.07
N ASP A 333 -19.92 -4.73 -18.90
CA ASP A 333 -19.19 -3.49 -19.13
C ASP A 333 -20.13 -2.34 -19.57
N LEU A 334 -21.15 -2.65 -20.39
CA LEU A 334 -22.15 -1.68 -20.80
C LEU A 334 -22.94 -1.10 -19.61
N ALA A 335 -23.30 -1.92 -18.64
CA ALA A 335 -24.03 -1.47 -17.45
C ALA A 335 -23.15 -0.58 -16.56
N LEU A 336 -21.86 -0.91 -16.42
CA LEU A 336 -20.89 -0.07 -15.73
C LEU A 336 -20.73 1.28 -16.42
N ARG A 337 -20.60 1.31 -17.76
CA ARG A 337 -20.50 2.57 -18.53
C ARG A 337 -21.75 3.42 -18.40
N SER A 338 -22.91 2.80 -18.39
CA SER A 338 -24.18 3.51 -18.17
C SER A 338 -24.24 4.16 -16.79
N ALA A 339 -23.90 3.39 -15.75
CA ALA A 339 -23.81 3.91 -14.38
C ALA A 339 -22.79 5.05 -14.25
N ALA A 340 -21.63 4.93 -14.89
CA ALA A 340 -20.62 5.98 -14.90
C ALA A 340 -21.14 7.28 -15.58
N SER A 341 -21.82 7.15 -16.71
CA SER A 341 -22.43 8.29 -17.40
C SER A 341 -23.49 8.98 -16.56
N GLU A 342 -24.31 8.22 -15.85
CA GLU A 342 -25.34 8.74 -14.95
C GLU A 342 -24.71 9.50 -13.78
N VAL A 343 -23.71 8.93 -13.12
CA VAL A 343 -22.97 9.58 -12.04
C VAL A 343 -22.33 10.89 -12.50
N LEU A 344 -21.65 10.88 -13.65
CA LEU A 344 -21.03 12.07 -14.21
C LEU A 344 -22.06 13.16 -14.51
N HIS A 345 -23.24 12.78 -15.02
CA HIS A 345 -24.31 13.73 -15.33
C HIS A 345 -24.91 14.35 -14.06
N LEU A 346 -25.23 13.54 -13.06
CA LEU A 346 -25.84 13.98 -11.80
C LEU A 346 -24.91 14.86 -10.95
N TRP A 347 -23.59 14.62 -11.02
CA TRP A 347 -22.61 15.24 -10.15
C TRP A 347 -21.65 16.20 -10.87
N GLN A 348 -22.01 16.71 -12.05
CA GLN A 348 -21.17 17.59 -12.86
C GLN A 348 -20.58 18.77 -12.09
N GLU A 349 -21.37 19.39 -11.21
CA GLU A 349 -20.94 20.56 -10.42
C GLU A 349 -19.89 20.20 -9.35
N GLY A 350 -19.93 18.97 -8.83
CA GLY A 350 -18.98 18.46 -7.84
C GLY A 350 -17.64 17.99 -8.42
N LEU A 351 -17.53 17.87 -9.75
CA LEU A 351 -16.31 17.44 -10.41
C LEU A 351 -15.32 18.60 -10.56
N ARG A 352 -14.04 18.30 -10.37
CA ARG A 352 -12.95 19.26 -10.65
C ARG A 352 -12.90 19.57 -12.15
N ARG A 353 -12.27 20.70 -12.49
CA ARG A 353 -12.13 21.15 -13.87
C ARG A 353 -11.47 20.11 -14.76
N ASP A 354 -10.35 19.51 -14.33
CA ASP A 354 -9.64 18.46 -15.06
C ASP A 354 -10.52 17.20 -15.29
N GLN A 355 -11.34 16.82 -14.32
CA GLN A 355 -12.29 15.70 -14.45
C GLN A 355 -13.44 15.99 -15.41
N ARG A 356 -13.85 17.25 -15.55
CA ARG A 356 -14.84 17.67 -16.53
C ARG A 356 -14.25 17.76 -17.94
N GLU A 357 -12.98 18.11 -18.07
CA GLU A 357 -12.26 18.17 -19.34
C GLU A 357 -11.97 16.76 -19.89
N ASP A 358 -11.68 15.76 -19.02
CA ASP A 358 -11.50 14.35 -19.40
C ASP A 358 -12.26 13.41 -18.44
N PRO A 359 -13.59 13.27 -18.64
CA PRO A 359 -14.41 12.41 -17.80
C PRO A 359 -14.03 10.92 -17.89
N ALA A 360 -13.51 10.48 -19.04
CA ALA A 360 -13.12 9.08 -19.23
C ALA A 360 -11.90 8.73 -18.37
N ALA A 361 -10.89 9.60 -18.34
CA ALA A 361 -9.74 9.44 -17.44
C ALA A 361 -10.15 9.47 -15.98
N ALA A 362 -11.06 10.38 -15.59
CA ALA A 362 -11.55 10.47 -14.21
C ALA A 362 -12.28 9.19 -13.76
N VAL A 363 -13.12 8.59 -14.60
CA VAL A 363 -13.76 7.31 -14.33
C VAL A 363 -12.73 6.19 -14.22
N CYS A 364 -11.75 6.14 -15.13
CA CYS A 364 -10.69 5.15 -15.10
C CYS A 364 -9.88 5.22 -13.79
N GLU A 365 -9.52 6.41 -13.33
CA GLU A 365 -8.85 6.60 -12.03
C GLU A 365 -9.70 6.12 -10.86
N ALA A 366 -11.00 6.43 -10.87
CA ALA A 366 -11.92 5.98 -9.82
C ALA A 366 -12.09 4.46 -9.81
N LEU A 367 -12.22 3.81 -10.97
CA LEU A 367 -12.29 2.36 -11.10
C LEU A 367 -10.99 1.69 -10.65
N ASN A 368 -9.83 2.25 -11.03
CA ASN A 368 -8.53 1.76 -10.58
C ASN A 368 -8.41 1.81 -9.05
N LEU A 369 -8.91 2.88 -8.42
CA LEU A 369 -8.95 2.98 -6.96
C LEU A 369 -9.82 1.86 -6.35
N LEU A 370 -11.00 1.59 -6.91
CA LEU A 370 -11.86 0.49 -6.44
C LEU A 370 -11.21 -0.89 -6.62
N CYS A 371 -10.45 -1.08 -7.69
CA CYS A 371 -9.65 -2.30 -7.89
C CYS A 371 -8.54 -2.43 -6.84
N GLN A 372 -7.82 -1.34 -6.54
CA GLN A 372 -6.78 -1.33 -5.49
C GLN A 372 -7.36 -1.63 -4.09
N LEU A 373 -8.61 -1.25 -3.85
CA LEU A 373 -9.33 -1.55 -2.61
C LEU A 373 -9.90 -2.98 -2.57
N GLY A 374 -9.76 -3.77 -3.65
CA GLY A 374 -10.31 -5.11 -3.74
C GLY A 374 -11.84 -5.16 -3.85
N LEU A 375 -12.49 -4.04 -4.17
CA LEU A 375 -13.95 -3.93 -4.28
C LEU A 375 -14.46 -4.19 -5.70
N LEU A 376 -13.56 -4.09 -6.68
CA LEU A 376 -13.86 -4.28 -8.10
C LEU A 376 -12.71 -5.05 -8.76
N ARG A 377 -13.02 -5.90 -9.73
CA ARG A 377 -12.03 -6.55 -10.59
C ARG A 377 -12.57 -6.74 -12.00
N HIS A 378 -11.68 -6.84 -12.99
CA HIS A 378 -12.07 -7.30 -14.32
C HIS A 378 -12.44 -8.78 -14.25
N SER A 379 -13.46 -9.17 -15.03
CA SER A 379 -13.72 -10.58 -15.29
C SER A 379 -12.62 -11.14 -16.20
N ASP A 380 -12.31 -12.43 -16.03
CA ASP A 380 -11.28 -13.13 -16.82
C ASP A 380 -11.53 -13.06 -18.33
N ASP A 381 -12.79 -12.90 -18.74
CA ASP A 381 -13.20 -12.79 -20.14
C ASP A 381 -13.02 -11.39 -20.74
N GLY A 382 -12.58 -10.40 -19.95
CA GLY A 382 -12.31 -9.02 -20.39
C GLY A 382 -13.53 -8.19 -20.82
N GLY A 383 -14.73 -8.75 -20.83
CA GLY A 383 -15.98 -8.09 -21.26
C GLY A 383 -16.92 -7.69 -20.13
N ALA A 384 -16.55 -7.95 -18.89
CA ALA A 384 -17.37 -7.69 -17.72
C ALA A 384 -16.52 -7.27 -16.51
N TRP A 385 -17.20 -6.78 -15.51
CA TRP A 385 -16.62 -6.40 -14.21
C TRP A 385 -17.25 -7.25 -13.12
N ALA A 386 -16.50 -7.51 -12.06
CA ALA A 386 -17.02 -8.19 -10.88
C ALA A 386 -16.92 -7.25 -9.68
N VAL A 387 -18.03 -7.07 -8.98
CA VAL A 387 -18.16 -6.24 -7.78
C VAL A 387 -18.20 -7.15 -6.56
N HIS A 388 -17.35 -6.89 -5.57
CA HIS A 388 -17.31 -7.64 -4.33
C HIS A 388 -18.49 -7.27 -3.43
N ALA A 389 -19.04 -8.24 -2.69
CA ALA A 389 -20.16 -8.01 -1.76
C ALA A 389 -19.83 -6.99 -0.66
N ALA A 390 -18.55 -6.83 -0.29
CA ALA A 390 -18.07 -5.80 0.64
C ALA A 390 -18.32 -4.36 0.14
N ALA A 391 -18.59 -4.15 -1.15
CA ALA A 391 -19.02 -2.84 -1.69
C ALA A 391 -20.25 -2.30 -0.97
N ALA A 392 -21.13 -3.17 -0.48
CA ALA A 392 -22.31 -2.79 0.31
C ALA A 392 -21.98 -2.04 1.62
N ARG A 393 -20.75 -2.17 2.14
CA ARG A 393 -20.26 -1.41 3.29
C ARG A 393 -20.27 0.10 3.04
N TYR A 394 -20.04 0.48 1.81
CA TYR A 394 -19.91 1.88 1.38
C TYR A 394 -21.16 2.43 0.69
N ALA A 395 -22.24 1.63 0.60
CA ALA A 395 -23.51 2.06 0.03
C ALA A 395 -24.18 3.06 0.98
N THR A 396 -23.87 4.32 0.78
CA THR A 396 -24.51 5.46 1.44
C THR A 396 -25.60 6.01 0.52
N ARG A 397 -26.72 6.47 1.08
CA ARG A 397 -27.66 7.29 0.29
C ARG A 397 -27.09 8.69 0.20
N THR A 398 -26.40 8.99 -0.87
CA THR A 398 -25.92 10.33 -1.15
C THR A 398 -27.12 11.18 -1.63
N THR A 399 -27.37 12.29 -0.96
CA THR A 399 -28.34 13.31 -1.39
C THR A 399 -27.55 14.56 -1.78
N LEU A 400 -27.91 15.18 -2.92
CA LEU A 400 -27.45 16.53 -3.22
C LEU A 400 -27.99 17.46 -2.12
N ALA A 401 -27.10 18.14 -1.43
CA ALA A 401 -27.53 19.28 -0.60
C ALA A 401 -28.12 20.30 -1.56
N GLU A 402 -29.40 20.66 -1.38
CA GLU A 402 -29.96 21.83 -2.03
C GLU A 402 -29.01 23.00 -1.72
N ALA A 403 -28.56 23.69 -2.77
CA ALA A 403 -27.81 24.92 -2.60
C ALA A 403 -28.62 25.81 -1.66
N SER A 404 -28.24 25.91 -0.40
CA SER A 404 -28.81 26.91 0.46
C SER A 404 -28.54 28.22 -0.23
N ASP A 405 -29.59 28.89 -0.59
CA ASP A 405 -29.58 30.29 -1.06
C ASP A 405 -28.91 31.10 0.07
N SER A 406 -27.58 31.07 0.08
CA SER A 406 -26.78 31.96 0.88
C SER A 406 -26.91 33.32 0.19
N GLY A 407 -28.02 33.98 0.50
CA GLY A 407 -28.14 35.39 0.22
C GLY A 407 -26.81 36.04 0.57
N GLU A 408 -26.20 36.62 -0.44
CA GLU A 408 -24.96 37.40 -0.35
C GLU A 408 -25.09 38.35 0.84
N ARG A 409 -24.56 37.93 2.00
CA ARG A 409 -24.19 38.91 3.03
C ARG A 409 -22.92 39.56 2.54
N SER A 410 -23.13 40.68 1.84
CA SER A 410 -22.05 41.60 1.54
C SER A 410 -21.32 41.96 2.82
N LEU A 411 -19.99 41.70 2.88
CA LEU A 411 -19.12 42.16 3.94
C LEU A 411 -18.97 43.69 4.00
N PHE A 412 -19.70 44.43 3.14
CA PHE A 412 -19.66 45.87 2.96
C PHE A 412 -21.06 46.45 2.92
N ASP A 413 -21.94 46.08 3.85
CA ASP A 413 -23.17 46.84 4.06
C ASP A 413 -22.84 47.94 5.09
N PRO A 414 -22.66 49.20 4.62
CA PRO A 414 -22.48 50.32 5.50
C PRO A 414 -23.85 50.87 5.77
N ASP A 415 -24.53 50.45 6.82
CA ASP A 415 -25.57 51.27 7.46
C ASP A 415 -26.25 50.49 8.60
N GLN A 416 -25.77 50.77 9.78
CA GLN A 416 -26.59 51.03 10.97
C GLN A 416 -25.71 51.62 12.07
N GLU A 417 -25.38 52.91 11.87
CA GLU A 417 -25.27 53.83 12.98
C GLU A 417 -26.68 54.44 13.23
N ASP A 418 -27.03 54.58 14.50
CA ASP A 418 -28.06 55.38 15.14
C ASP A 418 -29.54 54.97 15.00
N GLN A 419 -30.05 54.29 16.02
CA GLN A 419 -31.07 54.88 16.93
C GLN A 419 -31.25 53.99 18.17
#